data_823b47c986b6f1569d844490f9061d94
#
_entry.id   823b47c986b6f1569d844490f9061d94
#
_cell.length_a   1.000
_cell.length_b   1.000
_cell.length_c   1.000
_cell.angle_alpha   90.00
_cell.angle_beta   90.00
_cell.angle_gamma   90.00
#
_symmetry.space_group_name_H-M   'P 1'
#
loop_
_entity.id
_entity.type
_entity.pdbx_description
1 polymer ?
#
loop_
_entity_poly.entity_id
_entity_poly.type
_entity_poly.pdbx_seq_one_letter_code
_entity_poly.pdbx_strand_id
1 'polypeptide(L)'
;AVETMKREGIDGEVIVADNGSTDGSPELAELAGAKVVHEARRGYGSAYRAGFEAASGAYVLMGDADDTYDFTEIGRFLAPLRDGADMVIGNRMADIQPGAMPWLHRYIGNPVLTGLLNVFFRTGVSDAHCGMRGIRREALPRLDLRTTGMEFASEMVIRAAKENLDIRQFPIEYHPRGGESKLSSFRDGWRHLRFLLVHSPTHLFMLPGAVMAFVGLVVMLTVLAQIDILGRVWQLHTMLAGSLLLGVG
;
A
#
# COMPACT_ATOMS: atom_id res chain seq x y z
N ALA A 1 9.53 -21.90 -3.64
CA ALA A 1 10.14 -21.35 -2.42
C ALA A 1 10.98 -22.40 -1.69
N VAL A 2 10.40 -23.53 -1.22
CA VAL A 2 11.13 -24.58 -0.46
C VAL A 2 12.34 -25.10 -1.24
N GLU A 3 12.17 -25.45 -2.50
CA GLU A 3 13.25 -25.95 -3.36
C GLU A 3 14.33 -24.88 -3.62
N THR A 4 13.92 -23.62 -3.79
CA THR A 4 14.83 -22.48 -3.99
C THR A 4 15.72 -22.29 -2.77
N MET A 5 15.13 -22.29 -1.57
CA MET A 5 15.88 -22.17 -0.33
C MET A 5 16.91 -23.29 -0.16
N LYS A 6 16.50 -24.53 -0.44
CA LYS A 6 17.42 -25.68 -0.40
C LYS A 6 18.57 -25.54 -1.40
N ARG A 7 18.28 -25.13 -2.64
CA ARG A 7 19.26 -24.96 -3.70
C ARG A 7 20.27 -23.86 -3.38
N GLU A 8 19.82 -22.77 -2.78
CA GLU A 8 20.64 -21.61 -2.44
C GLU A 8 21.28 -21.69 -1.04
N GLY A 9 21.06 -22.78 -0.30
CA GLY A 9 21.58 -22.98 1.05
C GLY A 9 21.05 -21.97 2.06
N ILE A 10 19.79 -21.51 1.86
CA ILE A 10 19.11 -20.60 2.75
C ILE A 10 18.47 -21.41 3.89
N ASP A 11 18.92 -21.21 5.12
CA ASP A 11 18.27 -21.74 6.31
C ASP A 11 17.00 -20.94 6.61
N GLY A 12 15.86 -21.55 6.43
CA GLY A 12 14.58 -20.85 6.57
C GLY A 12 13.37 -21.79 6.51
N GLU A 13 12.20 -21.23 6.72
CA GLU A 13 10.91 -21.92 6.70
C GLU A 13 9.97 -21.26 5.69
N VAL A 14 9.06 -22.03 5.13
CA VAL A 14 7.95 -21.54 4.31
C VAL A 14 6.68 -21.66 5.13
N ILE A 15 5.98 -20.53 5.30
CA ILE A 15 4.72 -20.45 6.05
C ILE A 15 3.61 -20.12 5.07
N VAL A 16 2.58 -20.94 5.02
CA VAL A 16 1.36 -20.69 4.26
C VAL A 16 0.27 -20.28 5.24
N ALA A 17 -0.16 -19.03 5.18
CA ALA A 17 -1.27 -18.53 5.99
C ALA A 17 -2.59 -18.82 5.26
N ASP A 18 -3.25 -19.91 5.64
CA ASP A 18 -4.55 -20.27 5.09
C ASP A 18 -5.66 -19.42 5.72
N ASN A 19 -6.47 -18.82 4.88
CA ASN A 19 -7.58 -17.96 5.28
C ASN A 19 -8.95 -18.60 4.96
N GLY A 20 -9.04 -19.91 5.17
CA GLY A 20 -10.23 -20.72 5.02
C GLY A 20 -10.42 -21.27 3.61
N SER A 21 -9.40 -21.89 3.04
CA SER A 21 -9.48 -22.69 1.81
C SER A 21 -10.33 -23.94 2.05
N THR A 22 -10.99 -24.40 0.99
CA THR A 22 -11.84 -25.60 1.00
C THR A 22 -11.52 -26.54 -0.16
N ASP A 23 -10.40 -26.30 -0.83
CA ASP A 23 -9.98 -26.95 -2.07
C ASP A 23 -8.77 -27.90 -1.88
N GLY A 24 -8.36 -28.17 -0.64
CA GLY A 24 -7.20 -29.00 -0.32
C GLY A 24 -5.85 -28.26 -0.43
N SER A 25 -5.85 -26.95 -0.60
CA SER A 25 -4.61 -26.16 -0.67
C SER A 25 -3.74 -26.27 0.60
N PRO A 26 -4.30 -26.26 1.82
CA PRO A 26 -3.50 -26.41 3.05
C PRO A 26 -2.73 -27.74 3.09
N GLU A 27 -3.38 -28.84 2.79
CA GLU A 27 -2.80 -30.18 2.79
C GLU A 27 -1.69 -30.31 1.74
N LEU A 28 -1.90 -29.71 0.56
CA LEU A 28 -0.86 -29.69 -0.49
C LEU A 28 0.35 -28.87 -0.06
N ALA A 29 0.14 -27.75 0.64
CA ALA A 29 1.22 -26.93 1.16
C ALA A 29 2.06 -27.69 2.20
N GLU A 30 1.42 -28.43 3.12
CA GLU A 30 2.13 -29.27 4.09
C GLU A 30 2.92 -30.38 3.42
N LEU A 31 2.34 -31.06 2.43
CA LEU A 31 3.04 -32.09 1.64
C LEU A 31 4.26 -31.51 0.90
N ALA A 32 4.19 -30.26 0.48
CA ALA A 32 5.31 -29.55 -0.15
C ALA A 32 6.38 -29.05 0.86
N GLY A 33 6.18 -29.32 2.16
CA GLY A 33 7.12 -28.97 3.24
C GLY A 33 6.94 -27.58 3.81
N ALA A 34 5.79 -26.93 3.60
CA ALA A 34 5.44 -25.68 4.25
C ALA A 34 4.77 -25.91 5.61
N LYS A 35 4.92 -24.96 6.53
CA LYS A 35 4.14 -24.87 7.76
C LYS A 35 2.84 -24.14 7.46
N VAL A 36 1.70 -24.76 7.69
CA VAL A 36 0.40 -24.13 7.50
C VAL A 36 -0.08 -23.47 8.80
N VAL A 37 -0.58 -22.24 8.70
CA VAL A 37 -1.18 -21.49 9.78
C VAL A 37 -2.60 -21.09 9.38
N HIS A 38 -3.59 -21.51 10.14
CA HIS A 38 -4.99 -21.20 9.85
C HIS A 38 -5.41 -19.89 10.54
N GLU A 39 -5.87 -18.91 9.74
CA GLU A 39 -6.41 -17.66 10.23
C GLU A 39 -7.94 -17.61 9.97
N ALA A 40 -8.70 -17.65 11.05
CA ALA A 40 -10.17 -17.68 10.98
C ALA A 40 -10.77 -16.35 10.50
N ARG A 41 -10.12 -15.23 10.81
CA ARG A 41 -10.56 -13.91 10.38
C ARG A 41 -10.26 -13.71 8.91
N ARG A 42 -11.30 -13.70 8.09
CA ARG A 42 -11.17 -13.47 6.64
C ARG A 42 -10.53 -12.11 6.33
N GLY A 43 -9.57 -12.13 5.43
CA GLY A 43 -8.95 -10.92 4.86
C GLY A 43 -7.46 -11.06 4.59
N TYR A 44 -7.00 -10.36 3.57
CA TYR A 44 -5.62 -10.35 3.10
C TYR A 44 -4.63 -10.00 4.23
N GLY A 45 -4.87 -8.87 4.92
CA GLY A 45 -4.02 -8.45 6.03
C GLY A 45 -4.08 -9.39 7.24
N SER A 46 -5.23 -10.04 7.50
CA SER A 46 -5.33 -11.02 8.57
C SER A 46 -4.41 -12.22 8.31
N ALA A 47 -4.42 -12.76 7.09
CA ALA A 47 -3.56 -13.87 6.70
C ALA A 47 -2.08 -13.53 6.86
N TYR A 48 -1.64 -12.38 6.34
CA TYR A 48 -0.24 -11.98 6.49
C TYR A 48 0.18 -11.77 7.94
N ARG A 49 -0.67 -11.16 8.76
CA ARG A 49 -0.37 -10.97 10.19
C ARG A 49 -0.18 -12.30 10.90
N ALA A 50 -1.06 -13.27 10.66
CA ALA A 50 -0.90 -14.62 11.21
C ALA A 50 0.40 -15.29 10.74
N GLY A 51 0.76 -15.13 9.46
CA GLY A 51 2.04 -15.60 8.92
C GLY A 51 3.24 -14.92 9.59
N PHE A 52 3.20 -13.61 9.82
CA PHE A 52 4.28 -12.87 10.49
C PHE A 52 4.44 -13.29 11.95
N GLU A 53 3.35 -13.52 12.67
CA GLU A 53 3.38 -14.00 14.06
C GLU A 53 3.99 -15.40 14.17
N ALA A 54 3.80 -16.24 13.16
CA ALA A 54 4.32 -17.60 13.11
C ALA A 54 5.79 -17.69 12.63
N ALA A 55 6.31 -16.60 12.02
CA ALA A 55 7.65 -16.57 11.45
C ALA A 55 8.73 -16.45 12.53
N SER A 56 9.76 -17.32 12.43
CA SER A 56 10.90 -17.33 13.34
C SER A 56 12.20 -16.77 12.75
N GLY A 57 12.30 -16.71 11.42
CA GLY A 57 13.48 -16.24 10.70
C GLY A 57 13.85 -14.76 10.97
N ALA A 58 15.12 -14.40 10.79
CA ALA A 58 15.60 -13.03 10.94
C ALA A 58 15.04 -12.08 9.87
N TYR A 59 14.71 -12.60 8.71
CA TYR A 59 14.10 -11.91 7.57
C TYR A 59 12.80 -12.59 7.21
N VAL A 60 11.77 -11.81 6.92
CA VAL A 60 10.47 -12.32 6.51
C VAL A 60 10.20 -11.84 5.08
N LEU A 61 10.04 -12.77 4.15
CA LEU A 61 9.59 -12.50 2.80
C LEU A 61 8.12 -12.88 2.69
N MET A 62 7.33 -12.02 2.08
CA MET A 62 5.92 -12.25 1.79
C MET A 62 5.66 -12.24 0.29
N GLY A 63 4.67 -12.96 -0.15
CA GLY A 63 4.20 -12.98 -1.53
C GLY A 63 2.90 -13.75 -1.66
N ASP A 64 2.11 -13.42 -2.68
CA ASP A 64 0.82 -14.07 -2.93
C ASP A 64 1.04 -15.46 -3.55
N ALA A 65 0.24 -16.45 -3.13
CA ALA A 65 0.33 -17.84 -3.60
C ALA A 65 -0.60 -18.07 -4.82
N ASP A 66 -0.49 -17.24 -5.85
CA ASP A 66 -1.36 -17.23 -7.03
C ASP A 66 -0.58 -17.26 -8.36
N ASP A 67 0.69 -17.69 -8.30
CA ASP A 67 1.63 -17.76 -9.41
C ASP A 67 2.03 -16.43 -10.04
N THR A 68 1.61 -15.29 -9.48
CA THR A 68 1.98 -13.99 -10.02
C THR A 68 3.42 -13.59 -9.70
N TYR A 69 4.04 -14.21 -8.69
CA TYR A 69 5.41 -13.92 -8.24
C TYR A 69 6.32 -15.13 -8.36
N ASP A 70 7.54 -14.90 -8.82
CA ASP A 70 8.57 -15.92 -8.88
C ASP A 70 9.36 -16.02 -7.57
N PHE A 71 9.08 -17.03 -6.78
CA PHE A 71 9.82 -17.33 -5.55
C PHE A 71 11.23 -17.88 -5.77
N THR A 72 11.69 -18.03 -7.02
CA THR A 72 13.11 -18.31 -7.28
C THR A 72 13.99 -17.07 -7.06
N GLU A 73 13.40 -15.89 -6.99
CA GLU A 73 14.10 -14.62 -6.74
C GLU A 73 14.33 -14.29 -5.25
N ILE A 74 14.06 -15.22 -4.31
CA ILE A 74 14.24 -15.02 -2.85
C ILE A 74 15.59 -14.39 -2.51
N GLY A 75 16.68 -14.86 -3.15
CA GLY A 75 18.03 -14.35 -2.92
C GLY A 75 18.16 -12.84 -3.22
N ARG A 76 17.45 -12.33 -4.25
CA ARG A 76 17.45 -10.90 -4.61
C ARG A 76 16.79 -10.02 -3.52
N PHE A 77 15.81 -10.55 -2.80
CA PHE A 77 15.20 -9.86 -1.66
C PHE A 77 16.06 -9.92 -0.41
N LEU A 78 16.75 -11.05 -0.17
CA LEU A 78 17.60 -11.23 0.99
C LEU A 78 18.89 -10.39 0.93
N ALA A 79 19.48 -10.21 -0.25
CA ALA A 79 20.73 -9.49 -0.39
C ALA A 79 20.68 -8.05 0.16
N PRO A 80 19.70 -7.19 -0.22
CA PRO A 80 19.59 -5.86 0.35
C PRO A 80 19.28 -5.85 1.85
N LEU A 81 18.47 -6.82 2.35
CA LEU A 81 18.18 -6.94 3.78
C LEU A 81 19.43 -7.27 4.58
N ARG A 82 20.27 -8.16 4.08
CA ARG A 82 21.57 -8.47 4.68
C ARG A 82 22.56 -7.30 4.65
N ASP A 83 22.45 -6.47 3.60
CA ASP A 83 23.23 -5.24 3.43
C ASP A 83 22.69 -4.03 4.19
N GLY A 84 21.73 -4.23 5.09
CA GLY A 84 21.28 -3.19 6.01
C GLY A 84 19.91 -2.59 5.74
N ALA A 85 19.24 -2.88 4.61
CA ALA A 85 17.88 -2.43 4.38
C ALA A 85 16.92 -2.99 5.44
N ASP A 86 15.97 -2.19 5.88
CA ASP A 86 14.91 -2.63 6.79
C ASP A 86 13.78 -3.33 6.02
N MET A 87 13.48 -2.85 4.82
CA MET A 87 12.41 -3.37 3.96
C MET A 87 12.83 -3.35 2.49
N VAL A 88 12.37 -4.34 1.75
CA VAL A 88 12.54 -4.45 0.29
C VAL A 88 11.20 -4.68 -0.36
N ILE A 89 10.92 -3.97 -1.46
CA ILE A 89 9.67 -4.08 -2.22
C ILE A 89 10.00 -4.37 -3.68
N GLY A 90 9.34 -5.37 -4.26
CA GLY A 90 9.38 -5.60 -5.69
C GLY A 90 8.64 -4.48 -6.45
N ASN A 91 9.14 -4.11 -7.62
CA ASN A 91 8.46 -3.19 -8.53
C ASN A 91 7.97 -3.95 -9.76
N ARG A 92 6.67 -4.30 -9.78
CA ARG A 92 6.02 -5.01 -10.90
C ARG A 92 5.87 -4.12 -12.13
N MET A 93 5.74 -2.80 -11.91
CA MET A 93 5.42 -1.85 -12.99
C MET A 93 6.52 -1.76 -14.05
N ALA A 94 7.72 -2.25 -13.73
CA ALA A 94 8.85 -2.28 -14.65
C ALA A 94 8.78 -3.44 -15.66
N ASP A 95 8.22 -4.61 -15.26
CA ASP A 95 8.17 -5.80 -16.11
C ASP A 95 6.88 -6.61 -15.88
N ILE A 96 5.81 -6.17 -16.56
CA ILE A 96 4.50 -6.82 -16.50
C ILE A 96 4.34 -7.69 -17.73
N GLN A 97 4.25 -9.00 -17.55
CA GLN A 97 4.02 -9.96 -18.63
C GLN A 97 2.64 -9.73 -19.30
N PRO A 98 2.51 -10.04 -20.60
CA PRO A 98 1.25 -9.88 -21.31
C PRO A 98 0.09 -10.62 -20.60
N GLY A 99 -1.02 -9.89 -20.34
CA GLY A 99 -2.19 -10.45 -19.67
C GLY A 99 -2.11 -10.56 -18.15
N ALA A 100 -0.97 -10.27 -17.51
CA ALA A 100 -0.80 -10.39 -16.07
C ALA A 100 -1.58 -9.33 -15.27
N MET A 101 -1.79 -8.15 -15.84
CA MET A 101 -2.49 -7.08 -15.14
C MET A 101 -3.52 -6.40 -16.05
N PRO A 102 -4.77 -6.19 -15.56
CA PRO A 102 -5.79 -5.44 -16.30
C PRO A 102 -5.31 -4.02 -16.63
N TRP A 103 -5.69 -3.52 -17.82
CA TRP A 103 -5.27 -2.20 -18.30
C TRP A 103 -5.55 -1.07 -17.28
N LEU A 104 -6.74 -1.09 -16.67
CA LEU A 104 -7.14 -0.09 -15.68
C LEU A 104 -6.20 -0.07 -14.46
N HIS A 105 -5.77 -1.24 -13.98
CA HIS A 105 -4.83 -1.35 -12.86
C HIS A 105 -3.43 -0.91 -13.27
N ARG A 106 -2.98 -1.30 -14.46
CA ARG A 106 -1.63 -0.99 -14.95
C ARG A 106 -1.40 0.51 -15.15
N TYR A 107 -2.34 1.20 -15.81
CA TYR A 107 -2.12 2.58 -16.27
C TYR A 107 -2.80 3.65 -15.41
N ILE A 108 -3.79 3.29 -14.62
CA ILE A 108 -4.55 4.24 -13.80
C ILE A 108 -4.49 3.87 -12.31
N GLY A 109 -5.02 2.72 -11.93
CA GLY A 109 -5.23 2.37 -10.52
C GLY A 109 -3.94 2.40 -9.70
N ASN A 110 -2.96 1.57 -10.05
CA ASN A 110 -1.70 1.49 -9.32
C ASN A 110 -0.88 2.79 -9.39
N PRO A 111 -0.69 3.45 -10.56
CA PRO A 111 0.04 4.71 -10.61
C PRO A 111 -0.61 5.83 -9.80
N VAL A 112 -1.93 6.00 -9.89
CA VAL A 112 -2.65 7.03 -9.14
C VAL A 112 -2.58 6.79 -7.64
N LEU A 113 -2.88 5.57 -7.18
CA LEU A 113 -2.84 5.25 -5.75
C LEU A 113 -1.42 5.33 -5.18
N THR A 114 -0.40 4.85 -5.90
CA THR A 114 1.01 4.99 -5.50
C THR A 114 1.43 6.45 -5.49
N GLY A 115 1.01 7.23 -6.49
CA GLY A 115 1.28 8.68 -6.56
C GLY A 115 0.68 9.43 -5.38
N LEU A 116 -0.59 9.18 -5.04
CA LEU A 116 -1.24 9.76 -3.87
C LEU A 116 -0.53 9.37 -2.56
N LEU A 117 -0.14 8.10 -2.42
CA LEU A 117 0.60 7.62 -1.27
C LEU A 117 1.95 8.35 -1.14
N ASN A 118 2.67 8.54 -2.24
CA ASN A 118 3.93 9.28 -2.26
C ASN A 118 3.74 10.76 -1.89
N VAL A 119 2.69 11.41 -2.40
CA VAL A 119 2.36 12.81 -2.09
C VAL A 119 1.99 12.96 -0.62
N PHE A 120 1.16 12.07 -0.08
CA PHE A 120 0.64 12.18 1.29
C PHE A 120 1.68 11.80 2.35
N PHE A 121 2.52 10.80 2.06
CA PHE A 121 3.40 10.20 3.07
C PHE A 121 4.89 10.24 2.70
N ARG A 122 5.25 10.78 1.54
CA ARG A 122 6.65 10.94 1.07
C ARG A 122 7.44 9.63 1.06
N THR A 123 6.80 8.53 0.66
CA THR A 123 7.38 7.19 0.76
C THR A 123 8.44 6.90 -0.29
N GLY A 124 8.40 7.56 -1.45
CA GLY A 124 9.34 7.36 -2.56
C GLY A 124 9.25 5.99 -3.24
N VAL A 125 8.15 5.23 -3.02
CA VAL A 125 8.00 3.90 -3.63
C VAL A 125 7.44 3.99 -5.04
N SER A 126 7.87 3.07 -5.89
CA SER A 126 7.42 2.98 -7.30
C SER A 126 6.18 2.10 -7.47
N ASP A 127 6.01 1.09 -6.61
CA ASP A 127 4.85 0.18 -6.60
C ASP A 127 4.43 -0.15 -5.17
N ALA A 128 3.55 0.69 -4.60
CA ALA A 128 3.06 0.53 -3.24
C ALA A 128 2.14 -0.69 -3.03
N HIS A 129 1.69 -1.32 -4.12
CA HIS A 129 0.74 -2.44 -4.09
C HIS A 129 1.36 -3.77 -4.51
N CYS A 130 2.69 -3.82 -4.71
CA CYS A 130 3.39 -5.09 -4.91
C CYS A 130 3.21 -5.98 -3.68
N GLY A 131 2.78 -7.24 -3.87
CA GLY A 131 2.63 -8.22 -2.78
C GLY A 131 3.97 -8.85 -2.38
N MET A 132 4.96 -8.91 -3.28
CA MET A 132 6.26 -9.49 -2.96
C MET A 132 7.18 -8.48 -2.26
N ARG A 133 7.45 -8.74 -0.99
CA ARG A 133 8.23 -7.86 -0.09
C ARG A 133 9.10 -8.67 0.84
N GLY A 134 10.19 -8.06 1.26
CA GLY A 134 11.02 -8.57 2.34
C GLY A 134 11.13 -7.53 3.46
N ILE A 135 11.21 -7.97 4.71
CA ILE A 135 11.39 -7.10 5.87
C ILE A 135 12.25 -7.79 6.92
N ARG A 136 13.04 -7.04 7.66
CA ARG A 136 13.70 -7.53 8.87
C ARG A 136 12.64 -7.85 9.92
N ARG A 137 12.71 -9.02 10.54
CA ARG A 137 11.75 -9.40 11.57
C ARG A 137 11.71 -8.42 12.74
N GLU A 138 12.84 -7.85 13.12
CA GLU A 138 12.93 -6.82 14.18
C GLU A 138 12.21 -5.50 13.84
N ALA A 139 12.00 -5.20 12.56
CA ALA A 139 11.26 -4.01 12.11
C ALA A 139 9.74 -4.21 12.11
N LEU A 140 9.25 -5.46 12.04
CA LEU A 140 7.81 -5.75 12.00
C LEU A 140 7.02 -5.17 13.17
N PRO A 141 7.44 -5.30 14.44
CA PRO A 141 6.70 -4.72 15.57
C PRO A 141 6.58 -3.19 15.50
N ARG A 142 7.56 -2.50 14.91
CA ARG A 142 7.54 -1.03 14.73
C ARG A 142 6.44 -0.57 13.79
N LEU A 143 6.05 -1.42 12.84
CA LEU A 143 5.00 -1.08 11.86
C LEU A 143 3.60 -1.04 12.49
N ASP A 144 3.35 -1.70 13.61
CA ASP A 144 2.04 -1.74 14.30
C ASP A 144 0.89 -1.97 13.30
N LEU A 145 1.01 -3.02 12.46
CA LEU A 145 0.07 -3.33 11.40
C LEU A 145 -1.27 -3.80 11.97
N ARG A 146 -2.37 -3.16 11.56
CA ARG A 146 -3.70 -3.37 12.13
C ARG A 146 -4.76 -3.75 11.13
N THR A 147 -4.61 -3.36 9.88
CA THR A 147 -5.62 -3.61 8.85
C THR A 147 -5.73 -5.09 8.51
N THR A 148 -6.94 -5.50 8.18
CA THR A 148 -7.26 -6.91 7.88
C THR A 148 -7.56 -7.15 6.40
N GLY A 149 -7.81 -6.09 5.63
CA GLY A 149 -8.17 -6.14 4.20
C GLY A 149 -7.00 -5.86 3.27
N MET A 150 -7.34 -5.52 2.02
CA MET A 150 -6.35 -5.20 0.97
C MET A 150 -5.56 -3.92 1.25
N GLU A 151 -6.08 -3.02 2.06
CA GLU A 151 -5.42 -1.81 2.53
C GLU A 151 -4.13 -2.09 3.31
N PHE A 152 -3.93 -3.32 3.77
CA PHE A 152 -2.70 -3.79 4.42
C PHE A 152 -1.44 -3.49 3.61
N ALA A 153 -1.52 -3.64 2.27
CA ALA A 153 -0.39 -3.34 1.39
C ALA A 153 0.04 -1.86 1.49
N SER A 154 -0.93 -0.94 1.53
CA SER A 154 -0.68 0.49 1.71
C SER A 154 -0.25 0.83 3.14
N GLU A 155 -0.89 0.22 4.14
CA GLU A 155 -0.54 0.42 5.55
C GLU A 155 0.94 0.11 5.81
N MET A 156 1.42 -1.03 5.34
CA MET A 156 2.79 -1.45 5.54
C MET A 156 3.80 -0.43 5.00
N VAL A 157 3.56 0.12 3.80
CA VAL A 157 4.44 1.14 3.20
C VAL A 157 4.36 2.47 3.96
N ILE A 158 3.16 2.90 4.33
CA ILE A 158 2.95 4.14 5.10
C ILE A 158 3.63 4.07 6.46
N ARG A 159 3.47 2.95 7.16
CA ARG A 159 4.10 2.74 8.46
C ARG A 159 5.62 2.68 8.35
N ALA A 160 6.15 1.96 7.36
CA ALA A 160 7.59 1.91 7.11
C ALA A 160 8.18 3.31 6.85
N ALA A 161 7.50 4.15 6.06
CA ALA A 161 7.93 5.52 5.80
C ALA A 161 7.84 6.40 7.07
N LYS A 162 6.78 6.29 7.87
CA LYS A 162 6.63 7.03 9.13
C LYS A 162 7.68 6.66 10.17
N GLU A 163 8.10 5.40 10.19
CA GLU A 163 9.17 4.88 11.05
C GLU A 163 10.58 5.16 10.49
N ASN A 164 10.68 5.84 9.34
CA ASN A 164 11.93 6.13 8.63
C ASN A 164 12.76 4.87 8.36
N LEU A 165 12.11 3.76 7.98
CA LEU A 165 12.81 2.55 7.58
C LEU A 165 13.54 2.75 6.25
N ASP A 166 14.72 2.12 6.09
CA ASP A 166 15.42 2.03 4.80
C ASP A 166 14.64 1.08 3.87
N ILE A 167 13.90 1.67 2.92
CA ILE A 167 13.09 0.94 1.93
C ILE A 167 13.84 0.91 0.62
N ARG A 168 14.26 -0.28 0.19
CA ARG A 168 14.87 -0.49 -1.13
C ARG A 168 13.90 -1.16 -2.08
N GLN A 169 14.08 -0.92 -3.38
CA GLN A 169 13.18 -1.43 -4.43
C GLN A 169 14.00 -1.93 -5.63
N PHE A 170 13.50 -2.95 -6.30
CA PHE A 170 14.05 -3.39 -7.57
C PHE A 170 12.95 -3.97 -8.48
N PRO A 171 13.15 -3.96 -9.81
CA PRO A 171 12.23 -4.56 -10.76
C PRO A 171 12.10 -6.07 -10.54
N ILE A 172 10.86 -6.56 -10.59
CA ILE A 172 10.52 -7.99 -10.62
C ILE A 172 9.61 -8.29 -11.79
N GLU A 173 9.63 -9.50 -12.29
CA GLU A 173 8.65 -9.98 -13.26
C GLU A 173 7.30 -10.19 -12.57
N TYR A 174 6.22 -9.87 -13.29
CA TYR A 174 4.86 -10.10 -12.82
C TYR A 174 4.10 -10.95 -13.84
N HIS A 175 3.75 -12.16 -13.43
CA HIS A 175 3.17 -13.19 -14.28
C HIS A 175 1.63 -13.21 -14.25
N PRO A 176 0.98 -13.77 -15.28
CA PRO A 176 -0.45 -14.02 -15.25
C PRO A 176 -0.83 -14.94 -14.08
N ARG A 177 -1.92 -14.61 -13.41
CA ARG A 177 -2.44 -15.37 -12.26
C ARG A 177 -2.92 -16.76 -12.67
N GLY A 178 -2.60 -17.77 -11.86
CA GLY A 178 -3.03 -19.14 -12.06
C GLY A 178 -4.50 -19.43 -11.73
N GLY A 179 -5.29 -18.44 -11.25
CA GLY A 179 -6.67 -18.63 -10.85
C GLY A 179 -7.54 -17.38 -11.06
N GLU A 180 -8.82 -17.46 -10.69
CA GLU A 180 -9.73 -16.32 -10.80
C GLU A 180 -9.45 -15.25 -9.75
N SER A 181 -9.52 -13.98 -10.17
CA SER A 181 -9.37 -12.85 -9.27
C SER A 181 -10.62 -12.65 -8.41
N LYS A 182 -10.46 -12.69 -7.09
CA LYS A 182 -11.52 -12.34 -6.12
C LYS A 182 -11.61 -10.83 -5.88
N LEU A 183 -10.78 -10.01 -6.54
CA LEU A 183 -10.71 -8.56 -6.36
C LEU A 183 -11.80 -7.85 -7.18
N SER A 184 -12.37 -6.82 -6.57
CA SER A 184 -13.29 -5.88 -7.23
C SER A 184 -12.58 -4.55 -7.40
N SER A 185 -12.15 -4.22 -8.63
CA SER A 185 -11.32 -3.05 -8.93
C SER A 185 -11.84 -1.74 -8.32
N PHE A 186 -13.14 -1.49 -8.43
CA PHE A 186 -13.72 -0.26 -7.91
C PHE A 186 -13.81 -0.25 -6.37
N ARG A 187 -14.31 -1.35 -5.78
CA ARG A 187 -14.46 -1.45 -4.32
C ARG A 187 -13.12 -1.42 -3.59
N ASP A 188 -12.13 -2.12 -4.13
CA ASP A 188 -10.81 -2.18 -3.51
C ASP A 188 -10.05 -0.88 -3.75
N GLY A 189 -10.15 -0.26 -4.92
CA GLY A 189 -9.61 1.08 -5.18
C GLY A 189 -10.19 2.14 -4.25
N TRP A 190 -11.52 2.12 -4.00
CA TRP A 190 -12.17 3.01 -3.04
C TRP A 190 -11.69 2.77 -1.60
N ARG A 191 -11.50 1.51 -1.20
CA ARG A 191 -10.94 1.17 0.13
C ARG A 191 -9.55 1.74 0.32
N HIS A 192 -8.67 1.59 -0.67
CA HIS A 192 -7.32 2.16 -0.63
C HIS A 192 -7.37 3.69 -0.56
N LEU A 193 -8.15 4.35 -1.41
CA LEU A 193 -8.28 5.80 -1.40
C LEU A 193 -8.80 6.30 -0.05
N ARG A 194 -9.88 5.71 0.46
CA ARG A 194 -10.43 6.06 1.78
C ARG A 194 -9.40 5.87 2.88
N PHE A 195 -8.64 4.77 2.85
CA PHE A 195 -7.58 4.50 3.81
C PHE A 195 -6.51 5.60 3.78
N LEU A 196 -6.03 5.99 2.60
CA LEU A 196 -5.04 7.06 2.42
C LEU A 196 -5.54 8.39 2.98
N LEU A 197 -6.77 8.78 2.66
CA LEU A 197 -7.37 10.03 3.13
C LEU A 197 -7.52 10.05 4.65
N VAL A 198 -8.04 8.99 5.26
CA VAL A 198 -8.22 8.91 6.73
C VAL A 198 -6.89 8.98 7.46
N HIS A 199 -5.82 8.42 6.88
CA HIS A 199 -4.48 8.44 7.50
C HIS A 199 -3.65 9.69 7.16
N SER A 200 -4.22 10.61 6.36
CA SER A 200 -3.62 11.88 5.98
C SER A 200 -4.55 13.08 6.26
N PRO A 201 -4.83 13.39 7.53
CA PRO A 201 -5.74 14.47 7.90
C PRO A 201 -5.30 15.84 7.37
N THR A 202 -4.01 16.06 7.23
CA THR A 202 -3.45 17.29 6.64
C THR A 202 -3.96 17.52 5.22
N HIS A 203 -3.94 16.49 4.36
CA HIS A 203 -4.39 16.62 2.97
C HIS A 203 -5.91 16.60 2.84
N LEU A 204 -6.61 15.92 3.77
CA LEU A 204 -8.07 15.81 3.71
C LEU A 204 -8.78 17.06 4.27
N PHE A 205 -8.23 17.67 5.32
CA PHE A 205 -8.87 18.76 6.03
C PHE A 205 -8.08 20.07 6.00
N MET A 206 -6.79 20.04 6.38
CA MET A 206 -6.02 21.28 6.51
C MET A 206 -5.78 21.98 5.18
N LEU A 207 -5.46 21.23 4.10
CA LEU A 207 -5.19 21.86 2.81
C LEU A 207 -6.45 22.45 2.19
N PRO A 208 -7.60 21.73 2.06
CA PRO A 208 -8.85 22.32 1.61
C PRO A 208 -9.32 23.48 2.50
N GLY A 209 -9.21 23.32 3.83
CA GLY A 209 -9.55 24.39 4.79
C GLY A 209 -8.71 25.63 4.58
N ALA A 210 -7.39 25.50 4.49
CA ALA A 210 -6.50 26.64 4.23
C ALA A 210 -6.82 27.36 2.90
N VAL A 211 -7.16 26.57 1.84
CA VAL A 211 -7.60 27.15 0.55
C VAL A 211 -8.92 27.91 0.72
N MET A 212 -9.89 27.33 1.41
CA MET A 212 -11.18 28.01 1.68
C MET A 212 -10.98 29.28 2.50
N ALA A 213 -10.18 29.23 3.56
CA ALA A 213 -9.86 30.38 4.38
C ALA A 213 -9.16 31.50 3.58
N PHE A 214 -8.19 31.13 2.74
CA PHE A 214 -7.49 32.07 1.87
C PHE A 214 -8.44 32.71 0.85
N VAL A 215 -9.28 31.93 0.17
CA VAL A 215 -10.29 32.45 -0.77
C VAL A 215 -11.26 33.36 -0.04
N GLY A 216 -11.75 32.96 1.13
CA GLY A 216 -12.63 33.77 1.97
C GLY A 216 -12.01 35.11 2.34
N LEU A 217 -10.74 35.12 2.75
CA LEU A 217 -9.98 36.31 3.08
C LEU A 217 -9.83 37.24 1.85
N VAL A 218 -9.45 36.68 0.70
CA VAL A 218 -9.33 37.48 -0.54
C VAL A 218 -10.65 38.10 -0.92
N VAL A 219 -11.76 37.35 -0.87
CA VAL A 219 -13.12 37.89 -1.14
C VAL A 219 -13.47 39.01 -0.17
N MET A 220 -13.20 38.89 1.10
CA MET A 220 -13.48 39.95 2.09
C MET A 220 -12.64 41.20 1.80
N LEU A 221 -11.35 41.05 1.52
CA LEU A 221 -10.46 42.18 1.20
C LEU A 221 -10.88 42.92 -0.08
N THR A 222 -11.32 42.18 -1.13
CA THR A 222 -11.81 42.83 -2.37
C THR A 222 -13.09 43.64 -2.15
N VAL A 223 -14.01 43.14 -1.30
CA VAL A 223 -15.22 43.87 -0.92
C VAL A 223 -14.89 45.11 -0.10
N LEU A 224 -13.99 44.98 0.89
CA LEU A 224 -13.57 46.13 1.72
C LEU A 224 -12.86 47.21 0.91
N ALA A 225 -12.03 46.83 -0.05
CA ALA A 225 -11.31 47.74 -0.95
C ALA A 225 -12.21 48.31 -2.06
N GLN A 226 -13.48 47.95 -2.12
CA GLN A 226 -14.45 48.34 -3.16
C GLN A 226 -13.93 48.15 -4.59
N ILE A 227 -13.16 47.07 -4.81
CA ILE A 227 -12.60 46.75 -6.11
C ILE A 227 -13.71 46.31 -7.05
N ASP A 228 -13.79 46.95 -8.20
CA ASP A 228 -14.71 46.55 -9.27
C ASP A 228 -14.17 45.29 -9.95
N ILE A 229 -14.93 44.19 -9.88
CA ILE A 229 -14.62 42.95 -10.55
C ILE A 229 -15.74 42.65 -11.55
N LEU A 230 -15.40 42.59 -12.82
CA LEU A 230 -16.34 42.35 -13.92
C LEU A 230 -17.46 43.42 -14.04
N GLY A 231 -17.15 44.68 -13.73
CA GLY A 231 -18.11 45.78 -13.84
C GLY A 231 -19.15 45.79 -12.71
N ARG A 232 -18.88 45.15 -11.58
CA ARG A 232 -19.76 45.13 -10.38
C ARG A 232 -18.98 45.34 -9.11
N VAL A 233 -19.43 46.22 -8.26
CA VAL A 233 -18.99 46.35 -6.87
C VAL A 233 -19.73 45.31 -6.05
N TRP A 234 -19.00 44.42 -5.46
CA TRP A 234 -19.53 43.30 -4.66
C TRP A 234 -19.88 43.82 -3.26
N GLN A 235 -21.06 43.43 -2.76
CA GLN A 235 -21.61 44.01 -1.54
C GLN A 235 -21.75 42.97 -0.40
N LEU A 236 -22.64 43.26 0.58
CA LEU A 236 -22.85 42.52 1.81
C LEU A 236 -22.94 40.98 1.65
N HIS A 237 -23.65 40.51 0.64
CA HIS A 237 -23.81 39.06 0.42
C HIS A 237 -22.48 38.34 0.12
N THR A 238 -21.60 38.99 -0.63
CA THR A 238 -20.27 38.47 -0.94
C THR A 238 -19.37 38.52 0.29
N MET A 239 -19.49 39.57 1.12
CA MET A 239 -18.77 39.65 2.38
C MET A 239 -19.20 38.54 3.35
N LEU A 240 -20.48 38.22 3.43
CA LEU A 240 -21.00 37.11 4.21
C LEU A 240 -20.47 35.76 3.68
N ALA A 241 -20.46 35.54 2.36
CA ALA A 241 -19.90 34.34 1.77
C ALA A 241 -18.40 34.21 2.07
N GLY A 242 -17.63 35.29 1.95
CA GLY A 242 -16.20 35.31 2.30
C GLY A 242 -15.96 35.00 3.77
N SER A 243 -16.76 35.55 4.68
CA SER A 243 -16.63 35.28 6.11
C SER A 243 -16.98 33.86 6.48
N LEU A 244 -17.97 33.24 5.82
CA LEU A 244 -18.30 31.84 6.00
C LEU A 244 -17.17 30.92 5.50
N LEU A 245 -16.60 31.21 4.33
CA LEU A 245 -15.45 30.47 3.81
C LEU A 245 -14.24 30.56 4.74
N LEU A 246 -13.98 31.77 5.30
CA LEU A 246 -12.89 31.97 6.25
C LEU A 246 -13.13 31.24 7.58
N GLY A 247 -14.38 31.20 8.06
CA GLY A 247 -14.72 30.57 9.35
C GLY A 247 -14.83 29.05 9.30
N VAL A 248 -15.12 28.47 8.12
CA VAL A 248 -15.19 27.01 7.93
C VAL A 248 -13.83 26.43 7.55
N GLY A 249 -12.98 27.19 6.85
CA GLY A 249 -11.63 26.80 6.46
C GLY A 249 -10.63 26.90 7.59
#